data_1af636179297cb10d80435796895ec98
#
_entry.id   1af636179297cb10d80435796895ec98
#
_cell.length_a   1.000
_cell.length_b   1.000
_cell.length_c   1.000
_cell.angle_alpha   90.00
_cell.angle_beta   90.00
_cell.angle_gamma   90.00
#
_symmetry.space_group_name_H-M   'P 1'
#
loop_
_entity.id
_entity.type
_entity.pdbx_description
1 polymer ?
#
loop_
_entity_poly.entity_id
_entity_poly.type
_entity_poly.pdbx_seq_one_letter_code
_entity_poly.pdbx_strand_id
1 'polypeptide(L)'
;MNTTLLATAAILGFLAFFEPCTIATHTLFAARAYRAGRRQRAIALAQLMLARTGLLALIFGAAAAVGLTAWPEALALFMLGAIGLVYLVTRKIYLPVPHLEFFRLIPRHDGFSQGLQLGLTLPACTLPLVLIVGILSALTRQPAVAALAGFAFAAMFTLPTLWGCTHGMDSVARGFLGKAASLSPYVTTALLWGAAFLIWNTGV
;
A
#
# COMPACT_ATOMS: atom_id res chain seq x y z
N MET A 1 14.82 -2.94 -16.18
CA MET A 1 13.40 -3.09 -15.85
C MET A 1 13.17 -3.63 -14.43
N ASN A 2 13.86 -4.66 -13.97
CA ASN A 2 13.62 -5.23 -12.64
C ASN A 2 13.99 -4.29 -11.47
N THR A 3 15.08 -3.56 -11.56
CA THR A 3 15.52 -2.59 -10.54
C THR A 3 14.58 -1.38 -10.45
N THR A 4 14.05 -0.92 -11.59
CA THR A 4 13.08 0.18 -11.62
C THR A 4 11.75 -0.22 -10.98
N LEU A 5 11.25 -1.44 -11.21
CA LEU A 5 10.05 -1.94 -10.55
C LEU A 5 10.23 -2.02 -9.02
N LEU A 6 11.36 -2.56 -8.56
CA LEU A 6 11.64 -2.65 -7.12
C LEU A 6 11.75 -1.27 -6.47
N ALA A 7 12.46 -0.33 -7.10
CA ALA A 7 12.58 1.04 -6.61
C ALA A 7 11.22 1.74 -6.56
N THR A 8 10.42 1.62 -7.63
CA THR A 8 9.07 2.19 -7.69
C THR A 8 8.18 1.60 -6.61
N ALA A 9 8.20 0.27 -6.43
CA ALA A 9 7.43 -0.41 -5.38
C ALA A 9 7.83 0.07 -3.99
N ALA A 10 9.12 0.23 -3.72
CA ALA A 10 9.62 0.74 -2.44
C ALA A 10 9.16 2.18 -2.18
N ILE A 11 9.30 3.07 -3.16
CA ILE A 11 8.89 4.49 -3.04
C ILE A 11 7.37 4.58 -2.85
N LEU A 12 6.59 3.88 -3.67
CA LEU A 12 5.13 3.90 -3.57
C LEU A 12 4.64 3.26 -2.26
N GLY A 13 5.31 2.21 -1.78
CA GLY A 13 5.04 1.61 -0.48
C GLY A 13 5.27 2.60 0.68
N PHE A 14 6.37 3.36 0.63
CA PHE A 14 6.61 4.39 1.63
C PHE A 14 5.56 5.51 1.58
N LEU A 15 5.20 5.97 0.38
CA LEU A 15 4.17 7.00 0.19
C LEU A 15 2.78 6.54 0.62
N ALA A 16 2.45 5.26 0.44
CA ALA A 16 1.18 4.67 0.87
C ALA A 16 0.94 4.79 2.38
N PHE A 17 1.98 4.91 3.19
CA PHE A 17 1.83 5.16 4.62
C PHE A 17 1.21 6.53 4.90
N PHE A 18 1.51 7.56 4.09
CA PHE A 18 1.06 8.93 4.31
C PHE A 18 -0.39 9.19 3.89
N GLU A 19 -1.06 8.20 3.34
CA GLU A 19 -2.49 8.29 3.07
C GLU A 19 -3.29 8.43 4.37
N PRO A 20 -4.33 9.32 4.42
CA PRO A 20 -4.99 9.68 5.68
C PRO A 20 -5.59 8.50 6.44
N CYS A 21 -6.23 7.56 5.75
CA CYS A 21 -6.80 6.37 6.39
C CYS A 21 -5.72 5.41 6.91
N THR A 22 -4.58 5.35 6.22
CA THR A 22 -3.44 4.55 6.66
C THR A 22 -2.81 5.15 7.91
N ILE A 23 -2.55 6.46 7.92
CA ILE A 23 -2.03 7.15 9.11
C ILE A 23 -2.93 6.85 10.31
N ALA A 24 -4.25 7.00 10.17
CA ALA A 24 -5.18 6.80 11.28
C ALA A 24 -5.12 5.38 11.85
N THR A 25 -5.15 4.36 11.00
CA THR A 25 -5.14 2.96 11.42
C THR A 25 -3.78 2.54 12.00
N HIS A 26 -2.69 2.95 11.34
CA HIS A 26 -1.34 2.59 11.74
C HIS A 26 -0.85 3.32 12.99
N THR A 27 -1.24 4.59 13.18
CA THR A 27 -0.92 5.33 14.40
C THR A 27 -1.64 4.75 15.62
N LEU A 28 -2.91 4.34 15.46
CA LEU A 28 -3.66 3.67 16.50
C LEU A 28 -3.04 2.32 16.88
N PHE A 29 -2.64 1.53 15.88
CA PHE A 29 -1.92 0.28 16.08
C PHE A 29 -0.58 0.52 16.79
N ALA A 30 0.21 1.48 16.33
CA ALA A 30 1.51 1.82 16.92
C ALA A 30 1.38 2.25 18.38
N ALA A 31 0.38 3.09 18.72
CA ALA A 31 0.13 3.53 20.08
C ALA A 31 -0.24 2.37 21.02
N ARG A 32 -1.04 1.40 20.52
CA ARG A 32 -1.38 0.20 21.29
C ARG A 32 -0.17 -0.73 21.47
N ALA A 33 0.57 -0.98 20.39
CA ALA A 33 1.76 -1.82 20.39
C ALA A 33 2.87 -1.24 21.28
N TYR A 34 3.03 0.09 21.31
CA TYR A 34 4.00 0.76 22.17
C TYR A 34 3.72 0.54 23.65
N ARG A 35 2.44 0.51 24.06
CA ARG A 35 2.01 0.25 25.44
C ARG A 35 2.10 -1.23 25.82
N ALA A 36 2.16 -2.12 24.85
CA ALA A 36 2.28 -3.56 25.09
C ALA A 36 3.71 -3.93 25.50
N GLY A 37 3.85 -5.09 26.16
CA GLY A 37 5.16 -5.63 26.50
C GLY A 37 6.02 -5.91 25.25
N ARG A 38 7.35 -5.89 25.40
CA ARG A 38 8.30 -6.07 24.27
C ARG A 38 7.99 -7.31 23.43
N ARG A 39 7.67 -8.44 24.05
CA ARG A 39 7.35 -9.69 23.36
C ARG A 39 6.06 -9.59 22.53
N GLN A 40 5.00 -9.05 23.12
CA GLN A 40 3.72 -8.87 22.42
C GLN A 40 3.85 -7.91 21.24
N ARG A 41 4.60 -6.82 21.43
CA ARG A 41 4.93 -5.85 20.36
C ARG A 41 5.66 -6.53 19.20
N ALA A 42 6.70 -7.32 19.49
CA ALA A 42 7.47 -8.03 18.46
C ALA A 42 6.59 -9.02 17.68
N ILE A 43 5.74 -9.77 18.37
CA ILE A 43 4.79 -10.70 17.73
C ILE A 43 3.81 -9.96 16.84
N ALA A 44 3.20 -8.87 17.32
CA ALA A 44 2.24 -8.09 16.55
C ALA A 44 2.85 -7.47 15.30
N LEU A 45 4.09 -6.96 15.40
CA LEU A 45 4.85 -6.43 14.27
C LEU A 45 5.24 -7.52 13.26
N ALA A 46 5.71 -8.67 13.74
CA ALA A 46 6.04 -9.80 12.88
C ALA A 46 4.81 -10.30 12.10
N GLN A 47 3.67 -10.40 12.77
CA GLN A 47 2.41 -10.78 12.14
C GLN A 47 1.95 -9.75 11.09
N LEU A 48 2.06 -8.46 11.41
CA LEU A 48 1.77 -7.37 10.48
C LEU A 48 2.65 -7.47 9.22
N MET A 49 3.96 -7.62 9.41
CA MET A 49 4.93 -7.72 8.32
C MET A 49 4.68 -8.96 7.45
N LEU A 50 4.58 -10.13 8.08
CA LEU A 50 4.39 -11.39 7.35
C LEU A 50 3.08 -11.41 6.57
N ALA A 51 1.98 -11.00 7.20
CA ALA A 51 0.68 -10.98 6.56
C ALA A 51 0.64 -10.02 5.36
N ARG A 52 1.14 -8.81 5.53
CA ARG A 52 1.17 -7.80 4.47
C ARG A 52 2.10 -8.19 3.33
N THR A 53 3.30 -8.68 3.67
CA THR A 53 4.26 -9.14 2.66
C THR A 53 3.70 -10.31 1.87
N GLY A 54 3.12 -11.31 2.55
CA GLY A 54 2.49 -12.45 1.89
C GLY A 54 1.35 -12.03 0.97
N LEU A 55 0.47 -11.15 1.45
CA LEU A 55 -0.65 -10.63 0.66
C LEU A 55 -0.19 -9.89 -0.60
N LEU A 56 0.73 -8.92 -0.46
CA LEU A 56 1.18 -8.10 -1.59
C LEU A 56 2.07 -8.89 -2.55
N ALA A 57 2.92 -9.78 -2.05
CA ALA A 57 3.70 -10.69 -2.90
C ALA A 57 2.78 -11.61 -3.72
N LEU A 58 1.70 -12.11 -3.12
CA LEU A 58 0.73 -12.92 -3.81
C LEU A 58 -0.05 -12.12 -4.87
N ILE A 59 -0.53 -10.92 -4.52
CA ILE A 59 -1.26 -10.04 -5.46
C ILE A 59 -0.38 -9.69 -6.66
N PHE A 60 0.84 -9.22 -6.44
CA PHE A 60 1.72 -8.79 -7.55
C PHE A 60 2.28 -9.99 -8.32
N GLY A 61 2.59 -11.09 -7.63
CA GLY A 61 2.99 -12.34 -8.28
C GLY A 61 1.91 -12.91 -9.18
N ALA A 62 0.65 -12.92 -8.69
CA ALA A 62 -0.50 -13.33 -9.49
C ALA A 62 -0.75 -12.39 -10.68
N ALA A 63 -0.65 -11.07 -10.47
CA ALA A 63 -0.78 -10.09 -11.55
C ALA A 63 0.26 -10.33 -12.66
N ALA A 64 1.52 -10.63 -12.30
CA ALA A 64 2.56 -10.95 -13.25
C ALA A 64 2.37 -12.33 -13.93
N ALA A 65 1.80 -13.31 -13.23
CA ALA A 65 1.52 -14.64 -13.78
C ALA A 65 0.37 -14.60 -14.80
N VAL A 66 -0.68 -13.84 -14.51
CA VAL A 66 -1.82 -13.66 -15.43
C VAL A 66 -1.40 -12.85 -16.66
N GLY A 67 -0.52 -11.86 -16.47
CA GLY A 67 -0.08 -10.96 -17.52
C GLY A 67 -1.21 -10.06 -18.04
N LEU A 68 -0.85 -8.91 -18.57
CA LEU A 68 -1.82 -7.97 -19.18
C LEU A 68 -2.10 -8.25 -20.68
N THR A 69 -1.95 -9.49 -21.11
CA THR A 69 -2.20 -9.85 -22.52
C THR A 69 -3.64 -9.62 -22.99
N ALA A 70 -4.58 -9.51 -22.03
CA ALA A 70 -5.99 -9.32 -22.32
C ALA A 70 -6.49 -7.88 -22.13
N TRP A 71 -5.68 -6.97 -21.59
CA TRP A 71 -6.12 -5.61 -21.30
C TRP A 71 -5.49 -4.63 -22.29
N PRO A 72 -6.29 -3.93 -23.08
CA PRO A 72 -5.77 -2.89 -23.95
C PRO A 72 -5.10 -1.82 -23.08
N GLU A 73 -3.92 -1.39 -23.51
CA GLU A 73 -3.11 -0.33 -22.89
C GLU A 73 -3.95 0.93 -22.59
N ALA A 74 -4.89 1.23 -23.50
CA ALA A 74 -5.87 2.30 -23.35
C ALA A 74 -6.71 2.19 -22.07
N LEU A 75 -7.03 0.95 -21.61
CA LEU A 75 -7.82 0.76 -20.40
C LEU A 75 -7.00 1.05 -19.13
N ALA A 76 -5.71 0.66 -19.11
CA ALA A 76 -4.81 1.00 -18.01
C ALA A 76 -4.62 2.52 -17.88
N LEU A 77 -4.43 3.21 -19.02
CA LEU A 77 -4.32 4.67 -19.08
C LEU A 77 -5.61 5.35 -18.61
N PHE A 78 -6.76 4.87 -19.09
CA PHE A 78 -8.05 5.40 -18.68
C PHE A 78 -8.30 5.21 -17.16
N MET A 79 -8.00 4.03 -16.62
CA MET A 79 -8.14 3.75 -15.19
C MET A 79 -7.23 4.64 -14.33
N LEU A 80 -5.95 4.77 -14.69
CA LEU A 80 -5.02 5.63 -13.97
C LEU A 80 -5.44 7.10 -14.04
N GLY A 81 -5.86 7.58 -15.21
CA GLY A 81 -6.35 8.93 -15.42
C GLY A 81 -7.63 9.22 -14.64
N ALA A 82 -8.61 8.32 -14.70
CA ALA A 82 -9.89 8.44 -14.01
C ALA A 82 -9.72 8.43 -12.48
N ILE A 83 -8.92 7.48 -11.95
CA ILE A 83 -8.64 7.42 -10.51
C ILE A 83 -7.91 8.67 -10.06
N GLY A 84 -6.92 9.16 -10.82
CA GLY A 84 -6.22 10.41 -10.51
C GLY A 84 -7.16 11.61 -10.49
N LEU A 85 -8.09 11.70 -11.44
CA LEU A 85 -9.10 12.77 -11.48
C LEU A 85 -10.04 12.70 -10.27
N VAL A 86 -10.53 11.50 -9.94
CA VAL A 86 -11.38 11.29 -8.76
C VAL A 86 -10.64 11.71 -7.49
N TYR A 87 -9.35 11.38 -7.37
CA TYR A 87 -8.50 11.79 -6.25
C TYR A 87 -8.37 13.32 -6.15
N LEU A 88 -8.19 13.99 -7.27
CA LEU A 88 -8.05 15.45 -7.32
C LEU A 88 -9.35 16.18 -6.97
N VAL A 89 -10.49 15.70 -7.53
CA VAL A 89 -11.79 16.36 -7.37
C VAL A 89 -12.36 16.14 -5.98
N THR A 90 -12.26 14.93 -5.47
CA THR A 90 -12.91 14.60 -4.19
C THR A 90 -12.14 15.11 -2.99
N ARG A 91 -10.82 15.39 -3.12
CA ARG A 91 -9.91 15.81 -2.02
C ARG A 91 -10.13 15.06 -0.69
N LYS A 92 -11.23 14.37 -0.59
CA LYS A 92 -11.74 13.57 0.51
C LYS A 92 -12.37 12.36 -0.13
N ILE A 93 -11.56 11.36 -0.49
CA ILE A 93 -12.18 10.09 -0.81
C ILE A 93 -12.66 9.46 0.49
N TYR A 94 -13.72 10.04 1.04
CA TYR A 94 -14.74 9.30 1.73
C TYR A 94 -15.68 8.69 0.69
N LEU A 95 -15.12 8.10 -0.36
CA LEU A 95 -15.86 7.04 -1.02
C LEU A 95 -16.08 6.01 0.08
N PRO A 96 -17.31 5.54 0.29
CA PRO A 96 -17.58 4.37 1.11
C PRO A 96 -17.09 3.13 0.35
N VAL A 97 -15.83 3.19 -0.11
CA VAL A 97 -15.16 2.02 -0.66
C VAL A 97 -14.82 1.18 0.56
N PRO A 98 -15.46 0.03 0.74
CA PRO A 98 -15.16 -0.83 1.87
C PRO A 98 -13.67 -1.12 1.84
N HIS A 99 -13.01 -0.94 2.99
CA HIS A 99 -11.65 -1.44 3.14
C HIS A 99 -11.63 -2.89 2.71
N LEU A 100 -10.70 -3.27 1.83
CA LEU A 100 -10.54 -4.67 1.44
C LEU A 100 -9.98 -5.42 2.66
N GLU A 101 -10.88 -6.01 3.40
CA GLU A 101 -10.59 -6.76 4.62
C GLU A 101 -10.45 -8.25 4.27
N PHE A 102 -9.30 -8.64 3.74
CA PHE A 102 -9.02 -10.03 3.39
C PHE A 102 -9.09 -10.99 4.58
N PHE A 103 -8.95 -10.48 5.81
CA PHE A 103 -9.11 -11.31 7.00
C PHE A 103 -10.56 -11.81 7.20
N ARG A 104 -11.56 -11.15 6.60
CA ARG A 104 -12.95 -11.63 6.66
C ARG A 104 -13.19 -12.91 5.87
N LEU A 105 -12.29 -13.22 4.92
CA LEU A 105 -12.34 -14.47 4.15
C LEU A 105 -11.84 -15.67 4.98
N ILE A 106 -11.17 -15.43 6.09
CA ILE A 106 -10.65 -16.46 6.97
C ILE A 106 -11.66 -16.67 8.11
N PRO A 107 -12.10 -17.93 8.39
CA PRO A 107 -13.02 -18.21 9.48
C PRO A 107 -12.52 -17.59 10.78
N ARG A 108 -13.36 -16.85 11.47
CA ARG A 108 -13.02 -16.21 12.74
C ARG A 108 -12.61 -17.26 13.77
N HIS A 109 -11.32 -17.37 14.02
CA HIS A 109 -10.84 -17.89 15.29
C HIS A 109 -10.69 -16.71 16.26
N ASP A 110 -11.17 -16.85 17.48
CA ASP A 110 -11.16 -15.84 18.55
C ASP A 110 -9.75 -15.41 19.02
N GLY A 111 -8.73 -15.55 18.20
CA GLY A 111 -7.33 -15.25 18.48
C GLY A 111 -6.58 -14.45 17.43
N PHE A 112 -7.26 -13.89 16.41
CA PHE A 112 -6.58 -13.07 15.41
C PHE A 112 -6.02 -11.80 16.06
N SER A 113 -4.70 -11.74 16.10
CA SER A 113 -4.01 -10.57 16.63
C SER A 113 -4.26 -9.34 15.75
N GLN A 114 -4.27 -8.16 16.38
CA GLN A 114 -4.44 -6.88 15.68
C GLN A 114 -3.40 -6.68 14.55
N GLY A 115 -2.19 -7.25 14.70
CA GLY A 115 -1.14 -7.22 13.69
C GLY A 115 -1.54 -7.97 12.42
N LEU A 116 -2.10 -9.16 12.56
CA LEU A 116 -2.55 -9.96 11.43
C LEU A 116 -3.74 -9.30 10.71
N GLN A 117 -4.71 -8.78 11.47
CA GLN A 117 -5.86 -8.07 10.89
C GLN A 117 -5.40 -6.86 10.07
N LEU A 118 -4.53 -6.01 10.64
CA LEU A 118 -4.01 -4.84 9.94
C LEU A 118 -3.15 -5.21 8.73
N GLY A 119 -2.39 -6.32 8.82
CA GLY A 119 -1.58 -6.83 7.71
C GLY A 119 -2.40 -7.30 6.51
N LEU A 120 -3.57 -7.91 6.78
CA LEU A 120 -4.51 -8.39 5.77
C LEU A 120 -5.56 -7.35 5.37
N THR A 121 -5.45 -6.12 5.85
CA THR A 121 -6.34 -5.02 5.45
C THR A 121 -5.60 -4.08 4.51
N LEU A 122 -6.15 -3.86 3.32
CA LEU A 122 -5.71 -2.82 2.40
C LEU A 122 -6.69 -1.64 2.51
N PRO A 123 -6.26 -0.49 3.05
CA PRO A 123 -7.06 0.72 3.05
C PRO A 123 -7.42 1.14 1.62
N ALA A 124 -8.65 1.59 1.40
CA ALA A 124 -9.11 1.99 0.07
C ALA A 124 -8.25 3.08 -0.57
N CYS A 125 -7.72 3.99 0.24
CA CYS A 125 -6.84 5.07 -0.22
C CYS A 125 -5.47 4.58 -0.73
N THR A 126 -5.01 3.40 -0.33
CA THR A 126 -3.74 2.83 -0.84
C THR A 126 -3.93 2.02 -2.12
N LEU A 127 -5.18 1.67 -2.48
CA LEU A 127 -5.48 0.87 -3.67
C LEU A 127 -4.90 1.45 -4.96
N PRO A 128 -4.94 2.78 -5.22
CA PRO A 128 -4.35 3.35 -6.43
C PRO A 128 -2.86 3.08 -6.53
N LEU A 129 -2.12 3.18 -5.43
CA LEU A 129 -0.67 2.92 -5.41
C LEU A 129 -0.36 1.44 -5.60
N VAL A 130 -1.16 0.55 -4.97
CA VAL A 130 -1.09 -0.90 -5.19
C VAL A 130 -1.41 -1.26 -6.64
N LEU A 131 -2.39 -0.58 -7.25
CA LEU A 131 -2.76 -0.79 -8.64
C LEU A 131 -1.61 -0.43 -9.59
N ILE A 132 -0.92 0.70 -9.39
CA ILE A 132 0.25 1.09 -10.19
C ILE A 132 1.29 -0.03 -10.17
N VAL A 133 1.69 -0.49 -8.97
CA VAL A 133 2.70 -1.56 -8.86
C VAL A 133 2.17 -2.87 -9.44
N GLY A 134 0.88 -3.17 -9.29
CA GLY A 134 0.22 -4.33 -9.88
C GLY A 134 0.30 -4.33 -11.41
N ILE A 135 -0.01 -3.19 -12.05
CA ILE A 135 0.09 -3.03 -13.51
C ILE A 135 1.55 -3.17 -13.97
N LEU A 136 2.48 -2.49 -13.31
CA LEU A 136 3.91 -2.62 -13.64
C LEU A 136 4.42 -4.06 -13.45
N SER A 137 3.93 -4.76 -12.43
CA SER A 137 4.26 -6.18 -12.19
C SER A 137 3.73 -7.07 -13.31
N ALA A 138 2.48 -6.84 -13.74
CA ALA A 138 1.88 -7.59 -14.84
C ALA A 138 2.63 -7.40 -16.17
N LEU A 139 3.18 -6.20 -16.42
CA LEU A 139 4.00 -5.92 -17.60
C LEU A 139 5.34 -6.67 -17.61
N THR A 140 5.92 -6.95 -16.44
CA THR A 140 7.21 -7.67 -16.35
C THR A 140 7.09 -9.15 -16.71
N ARG A 141 5.93 -9.77 -16.57
CA ARG A 141 5.67 -11.21 -16.74
C ARG A 141 6.63 -12.12 -15.94
N GLN A 142 7.23 -11.59 -14.89
CA GLN A 142 8.16 -12.31 -14.02
C GLN A 142 7.60 -12.38 -12.60
N PRO A 143 6.86 -13.45 -12.24
CA PRO A 143 6.16 -13.52 -10.96
C PRO A 143 7.11 -13.46 -9.75
N ALA A 144 8.33 -13.99 -9.87
CA ALA A 144 9.32 -13.89 -8.80
C ALA A 144 9.76 -12.45 -8.52
N VAL A 145 10.00 -11.65 -9.56
CA VAL A 145 10.39 -10.24 -9.43
C VAL A 145 9.21 -9.42 -8.91
N ALA A 146 8.00 -9.71 -9.37
CA ALA A 146 6.79 -9.08 -8.89
C ALA A 146 6.50 -9.39 -7.41
N ALA A 147 6.73 -10.62 -6.97
CA ALA A 147 6.64 -10.98 -5.56
C ALA A 147 7.68 -10.23 -4.70
N LEU A 148 8.92 -10.06 -5.20
CA LEU A 148 9.93 -9.23 -4.54
C LEU A 148 9.52 -7.75 -4.50
N ALA A 149 8.85 -7.23 -5.53
CA ALA A 149 8.29 -5.88 -5.50
C ALA A 149 7.19 -5.76 -4.43
N GLY A 150 6.36 -6.78 -4.24
CA GLY A 150 5.40 -6.87 -3.15
C GLY A 150 6.05 -6.83 -1.78
N PHE A 151 7.16 -7.56 -1.61
CA PHE A 151 7.98 -7.49 -0.39
C PHE A 151 8.52 -6.08 -0.15
N ALA A 152 9.13 -5.47 -1.17
CA ALA A 152 9.70 -4.12 -1.06
C ALA A 152 8.63 -3.07 -0.71
N PHE A 153 7.47 -3.13 -1.36
CA PHE A 153 6.33 -2.27 -1.06
C PHE A 153 5.87 -2.46 0.40
N ALA A 154 5.65 -3.70 0.83
CA ALA A 154 5.19 -4.01 2.19
C ALA A 154 6.17 -3.56 3.26
N ALA A 155 7.46 -3.79 3.04
CA ALA A 155 8.53 -3.39 3.96
C ALA A 155 8.54 -1.86 4.15
N MET A 156 8.56 -1.11 3.06
CA MET A 156 8.59 0.36 3.11
C MET A 156 7.28 0.94 3.64
N PHE A 157 6.15 0.33 3.32
CA PHE A 157 4.84 0.71 3.85
C PHE A 157 4.73 0.53 5.37
N THR A 158 5.39 -0.50 5.92
CA THR A 158 5.33 -0.82 7.35
C THR A 158 6.42 -0.11 8.17
N LEU A 159 7.48 0.37 7.51
CA LEU A 159 8.63 1.00 8.17
C LEU A 159 8.27 2.13 9.14
N PRO A 160 7.41 3.12 8.78
CA PRO A 160 7.04 4.18 9.72
C PRO A 160 6.23 3.66 10.91
N THR A 161 5.44 2.60 10.72
CA THR A 161 4.71 1.94 11.81
C THR A 161 5.67 1.27 12.79
N LEU A 162 6.69 0.59 12.28
CA LEU A 162 7.75 -0.02 13.08
C LEU A 162 8.45 1.05 13.93
N TRP A 163 8.79 2.18 13.33
CA TRP A 163 9.40 3.30 14.04
C TRP A 163 8.47 3.83 15.14
N GLY A 164 7.19 4.07 14.86
CA GLY A 164 6.21 4.53 15.84
C GLY A 164 5.96 3.54 16.98
N CYS A 165 6.03 2.22 16.71
CA CYS A 165 5.92 1.20 17.75
C CYS A 165 7.13 1.14 18.69
N THR A 166 8.31 1.54 18.22
CA THR A 166 9.56 1.47 19.02
C THR A 166 9.86 2.74 19.79
N HIS A 167 9.60 3.91 19.20
CA HIS A 167 9.94 5.22 19.76
C HIS A 167 8.74 5.97 20.35
N GLY A 168 7.53 5.51 20.04
CA GLY A 168 6.32 6.25 20.38
C GLY A 168 6.00 7.35 19.34
N MET A 169 4.89 8.02 19.58
CA MET A 169 4.39 9.08 18.68
C MET A 169 4.32 10.41 19.42
N ASP A 170 5.35 11.23 19.27
CA ASP A 170 5.42 12.57 19.86
C ASP A 170 4.47 13.56 19.15
N SER A 171 4.23 14.70 19.79
CA SER A 171 3.41 15.78 19.23
C SER A 171 3.94 16.32 17.90
N VAL A 172 5.27 16.38 17.77
CA VAL A 172 5.95 16.80 16.52
C VAL A 172 5.70 15.80 15.40
N ALA A 173 5.84 14.51 15.68
CA ALA A 173 5.55 13.45 14.70
C ALA A 173 4.10 13.48 14.24
N ARG A 174 3.15 13.68 15.16
CA ARG A 174 1.72 13.82 14.84
C ARG A 174 1.43 15.04 13.97
N GLY A 175 2.06 16.18 14.27
CA GLY A 175 1.93 17.39 13.46
C GLY A 175 2.48 17.22 12.04
N PHE A 176 3.62 16.55 11.90
CA PHE A 176 4.19 16.20 10.59
C PHE A 176 3.26 15.27 9.80
N LEU A 177 2.75 14.20 10.42
CA LEU A 177 1.83 13.28 9.76
C LEU A 177 0.53 13.96 9.32
N GLY A 178 0.00 14.91 10.10
CA GLY A 178 -1.16 15.70 9.70
C GLY A 178 -0.91 16.55 8.44
N LYS A 179 0.26 17.18 8.34
CA LYS A 179 0.66 17.93 7.13
C LYS A 179 0.89 16.99 5.93
N ALA A 180 1.55 15.86 6.15
CA ALA A 180 1.77 14.86 5.11
C ALA A 180 0.45 14.31 4.57
N ALA A 181 -0.52 14.02 5.45
CA ALA A 181 -1.85 13.57 5.06
C ALA A 181 -2.61 14.60 4.19
N SER A 182 -2.42 15.89 4.43
CA SER A 182 -3.05 16.94 3.61
C SER A 182 -2.43 17.09 2.22
N LEU A 183 -1.16 16.73 2.05
CA LEU A 183 -0.43 16.76 0.78
C LEU A 183 -0.58 15.46 -0.01
N SER A 184 -0.85 14.34 0.66
CA SER A 184 -0.94 13.01 0.06
C SER A 184 -1.82 12.95 -1.20
N PRO A 185 -3.06 13.49 -1.25
CA PRO A 185 -3.91 13.41 -2.43
C PRO A 185 -3.26 14.04 -3.67
N TYR A 186 -2.52 15.12 -3.52
CA TYR A 186 -1.84 15.79 -4.63
C TYR A 186 -0.66 14.98 -5.14
N VAL A 187 0.14 14.42 -4.21
CA VAL A 187 1.28 13.57 -4.54
C VAL A 187 0.81 12.31 -5.25
N THR A 188 -0.22 11.64 -4.72
CA THR A 188 -0.78 10.43 -5.32
C THR A 188 -1.35 10.71 -6.71
N THR A 189 -2.07 11.83 -6.91
CA THR A 189 -2.56 12.23 -8.24
C THR A 189 -1.41 12.49 -9.21
N ALA A 190 -0.37 13.20 -8.78
CA ALA A 190 0.79 13.48 -9.63
C ALA A 190 1.52 12.19 -10.03
N LEU A 191 1.61 11.21 -9.13
CA LEU A 191 2.20 9.90 -9.41
C LEU A 191 1.34 9.07 -10.38
N LEU A 192 0.01 9.08 -10.22
CA LEU A 192 -0.91 8.41 -11.14
C LEU A 192 -0.81 8.96 -12.56
N TRP A 193 -0.81 10.28 -12.69
CA TRP A 193 -0.69 10.93 -14.00
C TRP A 193 0.72 10.79 -14.58
N GLY A 194 1.75 10.84 -13.74
CA GLY A 194 3.12 10.57 -14.16
C GLY A 194 3.29 9.13 -14.68
N ALA A 195 2.70 8.15 -14.01
CA ALA A 195 2.71 6.76 -14.47
C ALA A 195 1.94 6.60 -15.79
N ALA A 196 0.77 7.22 -15.92
CA ALA A 196 0.01 7.22 -17.17
C ALA A 196 0.80 7.85 -18.32
N PHE A 197 1.45 8.98 -18.06
CA PHE A 197 2.29 9.67 -19.07
C PHE A 197 3.50 8.81 -19.50
N LEU A 198 4.15 8.14 -18.55
CA LEU A 198 5.25 7.22 -18.86
C LEU A 198 4.78 6.04 -19.72
N ILE A 199 3.66 5.42 -19.39
CA ILE A 199 3.07 4.32 -20.19
C ILE A 199 2.76 4.82 -21.60
N TRP A 200 2.13 6.00 -21.72
CA TRP A 200 1.82 6.61 -23.02
C TRP A 200 3.06 6.82 -23.91
N ASN A 201 4.16 7.33 -23.32
CA ASN A 201 5.39 7.62 -24.08
C ASN A 201 6.23 6.39 -24.43
N THR A 202 6.14 5.33 -23.62
CA THR A 202 6.97 4.12 -23.83
C THR A 202 6.33 3.14 -24.80
N GLY A 203 5.04 3.28 -25.09
CA GLY A 203 4.33 2.43 -26.07
C GLY A 203 4.39 0.93 -25.71
N VAL A 204 4.37 0.61 -24.39
CA VAL A 204 4.53 -0.77 -23.89
C VAL A 204 3.20 -1.47 -23.82
#